data_30a8eb6b8758bb75984556f2a9ffe5c3
#
_entry.id   30a8eb6b8758bb75984556f2a9ffe5c3
#
_cell.length_a   1.000
_cell.length_b   1.000
_cell.length_c   1.000
_cell.angle_alpha   90.00
_cell.angle_beta   90.00
_cell.angle_gamma   90.00
#
_symmetry.space_group_name_H-M   'P 1'
#
loop_
_entity.id
_entity.type
_entity.pdbx_description
1 polymer ?
#
loop_
_entity_poly.entity_id
_entity_poly.type
_entity_poly.pdbx_seq_one_letter_code
_entity_poly.pdbx_strand_id
1 'polypeptide(L)'
;MSVIVGRALPDARDGLKPVHRRILYAMYELGLTSGRPYRKCARVVGEVLGKYHPHGDTAVYDALVRMAQDFSMRMPLIDGHGNFGSVDNDPPAAMRYTESRLQSLTDESLLEDIESETVDFADNFDGSQQEPTVLPARIPQLLLNGSSGIAVGMATNIPPHNLGELINGLKSIIKNPSIEDRELFEIIKGPDFPTGGQILGRDGIRETFKTGRGSITMRGVANIEQIKSTGRAEKDAVIITELPFQTNKAALIERIADLVNEKKLEGISDIRDESDRDGMRIVIELKRDAYPQVVLNNLFKLTPLQNNFSANILALVKGEPTTLSLRKMLDVFLDF
;
A
#
# COMPACT_ATOMS: atom_id res chain seq x y z
N MET A 1 -16.39 9.28 -20.35
CA MET A 1 -16.36 9.11 -18.88
C MET A 1 -16.02 7.68 -18.45
N SER A 2 -16.59 6.63 -19.03
CA SER A 2 -16.34 5.24 -18.58
C SER A 2 -14.86 4.80 -18.64
N VAL A 3 -14.10 5.24 -19.65
CA VAL A 3 -12.68 4.87 -19.84
C VAL A 3 -11.77 5.47 -18.74
N ILE A 4 -12.04 6.71 -18.32
CA ILE A 4 -11.22 7.39 -17.29
C ILE A 4 -11.50 6.81 -15.90
N VAL A 5 -12.76 6.54 -15.61
CA VAL A 5 -13.21 5.94 -14.35
C VAL A 5 -12.67 4.51 -14.22
N GLY A 6 -12.80 3.69 -15.26
CA GLY A 6 -12.29 2.34 -15.30
C GLY A 6 -10.76 2.25 -15.17
N ARG A 7 -10.02 3.29 -15.56
CA ARG A 7 -8.55 3.36 -15.44
C ARG A 7 -8.08 3.64 -14.00
N ALA A 8 -8.81 4.47 -13.27
CA ALA A 8 -8.39 4.99 -11.96
C ALA A 8 -8.93 4.19 -10.77
N LEU A 9 -10.04 3.48 -10.95
CA LEU A 9 -10.72 2.75 -9.88
C LEU A 9 -10.48 1.25 -9.98
N PRO A 10 -10.28 0.56 -8.84
CA PRO A 10 -10.16 -0.89 -8.80
C PRO A 10 -11.54 -1.55 -8.95
N ASP A 11 -11.57 -2.77 -9.51
CA ASP A 11 -12.76 -3.63 -9.44
C ASP A 11 -12.89 -4.21 -8.01
N ALA A 12 -14.08 -4.16 -7.46
CA ALA A 12 -14.33 -4.62 -6.08
C ALA A 12 -14.09 -6.13 -5.89
N ARG A 13 -14.15 -6.93 -6.98
CA ARG A 13 -13.99 -8.39 -6.93
C ARG A 13 -12.54 -8.83 -6.77
N ASP A 14 -11.64 -8.34 -7.61
CA ASP A 14 -10.21 -8.70 -7.59
C ASP A 14 -9.28 -7.60 -7.05
N GLY A 15 -9.82 -6.42 -6.76
CA GLY A 15 -9.07 -5.30 -6.20
C GLY A 15 -8.06 -4.66 -7.14
N LEU A 16 -8.15 -4.92 -8.44
CA LEU A 16 -7.16 -4.49 -9.43
C LEU A 16 -7.72 -3.44 -10.38
N LYS A 17 -6.86 -2.51 -10.77
CA LYS A 17 -7.07 -1.65 -11.93
C LYS A 17 -6.68 -2.41 -13.21
N PRO A 18 -7.16 -1.99 -14.38
CA PRO A 18 -6.82 -2.67 -15.64
C PRO A 18 -5.33 -2.85 -15.88
N VAL A 19 -4.50 -1.84 -15.61
CA VAL A 19 -3.04 -1.95 -15.81
C VAL A 19 -2.41 -3.03 -14.94
N HIS A 20 -2.82 -3.14 -13.69
CA HIS A 20 -2.30 -4.17 -12.76
C HIS A 20 -2.73 -5.56 -13.19
N ARG A 21 -4.00 -5.72 -13.57
CA ARG A 21 -4.54 -7.01 -14.05
C ARG A 21 -3.82 -7.47 -15.32
N ARG A 22 -3.57 -6.56 -16.25
CA ARG A 22 -2.86 -6.83 -17.50
C ARG A 22 -1.41 -7.22 -17.26
N ILE A 23 -0.72 -6.58 -16.33
CA ILE A 23 0.64 -6.94 -15.94
C ILE A 23 0.69 -8.36 -15.37
N LEU A 24 -0.16 -8.69 -14.41
CA LEU A 24 -0.18 -10.01 -13.78
C LEU A 24 -0.55 -11.11 -14.78
N TYR A 25 -1.53 -10.85 -15.65
CA TYR A 25 -1.92 -11.78 -16.68
C TYR A 25 -0.82 -12.01 -17.75
N ALA A 26 -0.17 -10.93 -18.20
CA ALA A 26 0.97 -11.05 -19.12
C ALA A 26 2.13 -11.83 -18.50
N MET A 27 2.43 -11.63 -17.23
CA MET A 27 3.44 -12.43 -16.52
C MET A 27 3.07 -13.91 -16.44
N TYR A 28 1.79 -14.19 -16.21
CA TYR A 28 1.29 -15.57 -16.25
C TYR A 28 1.48 -16.21 -17.63
N GLU A 29 1.07 -15.53 -18.71
CA GLU A 29 1.25 -16.01 -20.08
C GLU A 29 2.73 -16.24 -20.45
N LEU A 30 3.65 -15.41 -19.93
CA LEU A 30 5.09 -15.56 -20.11
C LEU A 30 5.68 -16.69 -19.25
N GLY A 31 4.88 -17.37 -18.45
CA GLY A 31 5.32 -18.43 -17.55
C GLY A 31 6.20 -17.95 -16.40
N LEU A 32 6.05 -16.70 -15.97
CA LEU A 32 6.83 -16.09 -14.88
C LEU A 32 6.23 -16.33 -13.50
N THR A 33 5.88 -17.58 -13.23
CA THR A 33 5.37 -18.01 -11.92
C THR A 33 6.47 -17.98 -10.85
N SER A 34 6.09 -18.06 -9.59
CA SER A 34 7.01 -17.94 -8.44
C SER A 34 8.17 -18.95 -8.43
N GLY A 35 7.95 -20.14 -9.00
CA GLY A 35 8.97 -21.19 -9.09
C GLY A 35 9.92 -21.08 -10.29
N ARG A 36 9.73 -20.09 -11.16
CA ARG A 36 10.50 -19.92 -12.39
C ARG A 36 11.60 -18.87 -12.23
N PRO A 37 12.64 -18.88 -13.10
CA PRO A 37 13.67 -17.82 -13.08
C PRO A 37 13.08 -16.44 -13.34
N TYR A 38 13.69 -15.44 -12.73
CA TYR A 38 13.40 -14.03 -13.03
C TYR A 38 13.65 -13.68 -14.50
N ARG A 39 12.86 -12.74 -15.00
CA ARG A 39 13.05 -12.16 -16.34
C ARG A 39 13.07 -10.63 -16.24
N LYS A 40 13.76 -9.99 -17.20
CA LYS A 40 13.84 -8.51 -17.26
C LYS A 40 12.44 -7.88 -17.26
N CYS A 41 12.26 -6.86 -16.45
CA CYS A 41 11.00 -6.11 -16.40
C CYS A 41 10.64 -5.52 -17.76
N ALA A 42 11.65 -5.13 -18.56
CA ALA A 42 11.43 -4.63 -19.91
C ALA A 42 10.68 -5.63 -20.83
N ARG A 43 10.88 -6.93 -20.63
CA ARG A 43 10.13 -7.96 -21.38
C ARG A 43 8.67 -7.99 -20.99
N VAL A 44 8.36 -7.90 -19.70
CA VAL A 44 6.98 -7.84 -19.21
C VAL A 44 6.29 -6.59 -19.72
N VAL A 45 6.93 -5.43 -19.58
CA VAL A 45 6.40 -4.14 -20.07
C VAL A 45 6.12 -4.20 -21.56
N GLY A 46 7.04 -4.73 -22.37
CA GLY A 46 6.85 -4.88 -23.80
C GLY A 46 5.67 -5.78 -24.17
N GLU A 47 5.47 -6.88 -23.46
CA GLU A 47 4.34 -7.80 -23.65
C GLU A 47 3.00 -7.10 -23.33
N VAL A 48 2.95 -6.38 -22.22
CA VAL A 48 1.73 -5.63 -21.81
C VAL A 48 1.38 -4.55 -22.83
N LEU A 49 2.34 -3.76 -23.27
CA LEU A 49 2.14 -2.69 -24.27
C LEU A 49 1.70 -3.26 -25.62
N GLY A 50 2.32 -4.33 -26.06
CA GLY A 50 2.04 -4.93 -27.36
C GLY A 50 0.68 -5.59 -27.45
N LYS A 51 0.20 -6.21 -26.37
CA LYS A 51 -1.02 -7.01 -26.37
C LYS A 51 -2.23 -6.34 -25.75
N TYR A 52 -2.06 -5.57 -24.65
CA TYR A 52 -3.19 -5.23 -23.79
C TYR A 52 -3.33 -3.74 -23.47
N HIS A 53 -2.22 -2.99 -23.38
CA HIS A 53 -2.24 -1.65 -22.79
C HIS A 53 -1.47 -0.65 -23.67
N PRO A 54 -2.11 -0.10 -24.73
CA PRO A 54 -1.44 0.77 -25.72
C PRO A 54 -1.21 2.20 -25.17
N HIS A 55 -0.47 2.32 -24.07
CA HIS A 55 -0.13 3.58 -23.40
C HIS A 55 1.39 3.67 -23.18
N GLY A 56 1.86 4.66 -22.42
CA GLY A 56 3.29 4.83 -22.18
C GLY A 56 3.92 3.69 -21.36
N ASP A 57 5.14 3.31 -21.69
CA ASP A 57 5.91 2.27 -21.01
C ASP A 57 6.23 2.61 -19.55
N THR A 58 6.48 3.88 -19.27
CA THR A 58 6.76 4.37 -17.91
C THR A 58 5.62 4.08 -16.95
N ALA A 59 4.37 4.33 -17.37
CA ALA A 59 3.20 4.07 -16.53
C ALA A 59 3.03 2.58 -16.20
N VAL A 60 3.31 1.71 -17.17
CA VAL A 60 3.26 0.25 -16.97
C VAL A 60 4.39 -0.20 -16.03
N TYR A 61 5.60 0.29 -16.23
CA TYR A 61 6.74 -0.04 -15.38
C TYR A 61 6.53 0.44 -13.93
N ASP A 62 6.06 1.67 -13.74
CA ASP A 62 5.76 2.22 -12.41
C ASP A 62 4.72 1.38 -11.66
N ALA A 63 3.69 0.92 -12.35
CA ALA A 63 2.69 0.03 -11.77
C ALA A 63 3.28 -1.34 -11.39
N LEU A 64 4.13 -1.92 -12.25
CA LEU A 64 4.84 -3.16 -11.97
C LEU A 64 5.74 -3.02 -10.74
N VAL A 65 6.56 -1.98 -10.70
CA VAL A 65 7.47 -1.68 -9.58
C VAL A 65 6.70 -1.57 -8.26
N ARG A 66 5.60 -0.83 -8.24
CA ARG A 66 4.79 -0.65 -7.04
C ARG A 66 4.26 -1.98 -6.49
N MET A 67 3.86 -2.90 -7.36
CA MET A 67 3.39 -4.23 -6.95
C MET A 67 4.50 -5.12 -6.36
N ALA A 68 5.78 -4.76 -6.52
CA ALA A 68 6.92 -5.46 -5.96
C ALA A 68 7.48 -4.79 -4.68
N GLN A 69 7.00 -3.60 -4.32
CA GLN A 69 7.51 -2.86 -3.17
C GLN A 69 6.81 -3.29 -1.89
N ASP A 70 7.57 -3.77 -0.91
CA ASP A 70 7.07 -4.20 0.41
C ASP A 70 6.64 -3.03 1.32
N PHE A 71 7.08 -1.81 1.03
CA PHE A 71 6.65 -0.58 1.70
C PHE A 71 5.42 0.07 1.06
N SER A 72 4.99 -0.38 -0.12
CA SER A 72 3.79 0.08 -0.83
C SER A 72 2.63 -0.90 -0.72
N MET A 73 2.92 -2.20 -0.70
CA MET A 73 1.96 -3.29 -0.68
C MET A 73 2.02 -4.04 0.65
N ARG A 74 0.88 -4.31 1.25
CA ARG A 74 0.83 -5.12 2.48
C ARG A 74 1.32 -6.54 2.22
N MET A 75 0.94 -7.09 1.07
CA MET A 75 1.51 -8.33 0.54
C MET A 75 1.82 -8.11 -0.95
N PRO A 76 3.09 -7.94 -1.33
CA PRO A 76 3.47 -7.74 -2.71
C PRO A 76 2.97 -8.85 -3.63
N LEU A 77 2.57 -8.49 -4.83
CA LEU A 77 2.07 -9.42 -5.86
C LEU A 77 3.15 -9.87 -6.83
N ILE A 78 4.24 -9.12 -6.91
CA ILE A 78 5.39 -9.36 -7.77
C ILE A 78 6.63 -9.52 -6.89
N ASP A 79 7.46 -10.50 -7.24
CA ASP A 79 8.78 -10.72 -6.66
C ASP A 79 9.82 -10.06 -7.55
N GLY A 80 10.40 -8.98 -7.04
CA GLY A 80 11.39 -8.16 -7.74
C GLY A 80 12.83 -8.52 -7.38
N HIS A 81 13.72 -8.48 -8.37
CA HIS A 81 15.16 -8.66 -8.19
C HIS A 81 15.91 -7.45 -8.76
N GLY A 82 16.67 -6.78 -7.91
CA GLY A 82 17.37 -5.54 -8.23
C GLY A 82 16.88 -4.34 -7.44
N ASN A 83 17.12 -3.13 -7.93
CA ASN A 83 16.69 -1.90 -7.28
C ASN A 83 15.28 -1.49 -7.70
N PHE A 84 14.31 -1.67 -6.79
CA PHE A 84 12.90 -1.29 -6.96
C PHE A 84 12.51 -0.01 -6.21
N GLY A 85 13.50 0.83 -5.86
CA GLY A 85 13.25 2.05 -5.11
C GLY A 85 13.30 1.87 -3.59
N SER A 86 13.04 2.94 -2.85
CA SER A 86 13.08 2.95 -1.39
C SER A 86 12.02 3.87 -0.77
N VAL A 87 11.90 3.83 0.55
CA VAL A 87 11.06 4.75 1.33
C VAL A 87 11.54 6.21 1.29
N ASP A 88 12.73 6.47 0.77
CA ASP A 88 13.26 7.81 0.50
C ASP A 88 12.81 8.38 -0.85
N ASN A 89 11.91 7.69 -1.51
CA ASN A 89 11.44 8.02 -2.85
C ASN A 89 12.55 7.98 -3.92
N ASP A 90 13.58 7.15 -3.67
CA ASP A 90 14.57 6.86 -4.70
C ASP A 90 13.88 6.14 -5.87
N PRO A 91 14.17 6.54 -7.10
CA PRO A 91 13.58 5.87 -8.25
C PRO A 91 14.12 4.44 -8.38
N PRO A 92 13.35 3.52 -8.95
CA PRO A 92 13.86 2.21 -9.31
C PRO A 92 14.92 2.34 -10.41
N ALA A 93 15.75 1.31 -10.55
CA ALA A 93 16.60 1.19 -11.73
C ALA A 93 15.76 1.06 -13.01
N ALA A 94 16.33 1.38 -14.15
CA ALA A 94 15.62 1.25 -15.43
C ALA A 94 15.17 -0.19 -15.68
N MET A 95 14.05 -0.38 -16.38
CA MET A 95 13.42 -1.69 -16.61
C MET A 95 14.31 -2.71 -17.32
N ARG A 96 15.36 -2.27 -18.02
CA ARG A 96 16.36 -3.15 -18.64
C ARG A 96 17.30 -3.83 -17.63
N TYR A 97 17.39 -3.30 -16.41
CA TYR A 97 18.25 -3.84 -15.34
C TYR A 97 17.49 -4.68 -14.32
N THR A 98 16.29 -4.25 -13.94
CA THR A 98 15.46 -4.96 -12.95
C THR A 98 14.84 -6.22 -13.54
N GLU A 99 14.63 -7.20 -12.68
CA GLU A 99 14.02 -8.48 -13.02
C GLU A 99 12.83 -8.77 -12.14
N SER A 100 11.90 -9.57 -12.61
CA SER A 100 10.67 -9.87 -11.88
C SER A 100 10.12 -11.26 -12.20
N ARG A 101 9.31 -11.75 -11.28
CA ARG A 101 8.42 -12.91 -11.42
C ARG A 101 7.21 -12.71 -10.50
N LEU A 102 6.21 -13.55 -10.62
CA LEU A 102 5.05 -13.49 -9.73
C LEU A 102 5.41 -14.00 -8.33
N GLN A 103 4.77 -13.46 -7.30
CA GLN A 103 4.78 -14.02 -5.96
C GLN A 103 3.92 -15.30 -5.92
N SER A 104 4.24 -16.24 -5.02
CA SER A 104 3.43 -17.44 -4.81
C SER A 104 1.99 -17.12 -4.43
N LEU A 105 1.80 -16.09 -3.60
CA LEU A 105 0.47 -15.59 -3.27
C LEU A 105 -0.36 -15.26 -4.52
N THR A 106 0.25 -14.61 -5.50
CA THR A 106 -0.42 -14.23 -6.75
C THR A 106 -0.76 -15.44 -7.61
N ASP A 107 0.19 -16.36 -7.75
CA ASP A 107 -0.04 -17.62 -8.48
C ASP A 107 -1.24 -18.37 -7.91
N GLU A 108 -1.24 -18.57 -6.58
CA GLU A 108 -2.22 -19.43 -5.89
C GLU A 108 -3.56 -18.74 -5.64
N SER A 109 -3.58 -17.42 -5.45
CA SER A 109 -4.79 -16.72 -5.02
C SER A 109 -5.48 -15.89 -6.09
N LEU A 110 -4.79 -15.54 -7.18
CA LEU A 110 -5.34 -14.67 -8.23
C LEU A 110 -5.36 -15.35 -9.61
N LEU A 111 -4.49 -16.30 -9.89
CA LEU A 111 -4.26 -16.83 -11.23
C LEU A 111 -4.49 -18.34 -11.39
N GLU A 112 -4.55 -19.12 -10.30
CA GLU A 112 -4.58 -20.58 -10.38
C GLU A 112 -5.70 -21.13 -11.27
N ASP A 113 -6.90 -20.57 -11.20
CA ASP A 113 -8.06 -21.02 -11.97
C ASP A 113 -8.34 -20.20 -13.24
N ILE A 114 -7.38 -19.39 -13.70
CA ILE A 114 -7.60 -18.48 -14.85
C ILE A 114 -7.99 -19.20 -16.15
N GLU A 115 -7.51 -20.42 -16.35
CA GLU A 115 -7.80 -21.25 -17.54
C GLU A 115 -9.04 -22.14 -17.37
N SER A 116 -9.69 -22.12 -16.20
CA SER A 116 -10.81 -23.01 -15.85
C SER A 116 -12.18 -22.41 -16.13
N GLU A 117 -12.27 -21.42 -17.02
CA GLU A 117 -13.52 -20.71 -17.38
C GLU A 117 -14.25 -20.12 -16.16
N THR A 118 -13.50 -19.71 -15.15
CA THR A 118 -14.03 -19.14 -13.90
C THR A 118 -14.37 -17.67 -14.02
N VAL A 119 -13.80 -16.96 -14.99
CA VAL A 119 -13.98 -15.54 -15.25
C VAL A 119 -14.18 -15.27 -16.74
N ASP A 120 -14.84 -14.14 -17.04
CA ASP A 120 -15.08 -13.71 -18.40
C ASP A 120 -13.82 -13.08 -19.02
N PHE A 121 -13.64 -13.35 -20.30
CA PHE A 121 -12.63 -12.73 -21.15
C PHE A 121 -13.29 -11.77 -22.14
N ALA A 122 -12.57 -10.72 -22.50
CA ALA A 122 -12.99 -9.76 -23.52
C ALA A 122 -11.85 -9.53 -24.52
N ASP A 123 -12.20 -9.06 -25.70
CA ASP A 123 -11.21 -8.68 -26.70
C ASP A 123 -10.36 -7.52 -26.17
N ASN A 124 -9.07 -7.55 -26.51
CA ASN A 124 -8.15 -6.45 -26.27
C ASN A 124 -8.49 -5.25 -27.19
N PHE A 125 -7.66 -4.19 -27.15
CA PHE A 125 -7.90 -2.93 -27.86
C PHE A 125 -8.02 -3.06 -29.39
N ASP A 126 -7.42 -4.07 -30.02
CA ASP A 126 -7.43 -4.28 -31.47
C ASP A 126 -8.12 -5.58 -31.92
N GLY A 127 -8.70 -6.32 -30.97
CA GLY A 127 -9.36 -7.59 -31.23
C GLY A 127 -8.45 -8.77 -31.57
N SER A 128 -7.13 -8.61 -31.46
CA SER A 128 -6.16 -9.66 -31.80
C SER A 128 -5.92 -10.67 -30.69
N GLN A 129 -6.23 -10.30 -29.44
CA GLN A 129 -6.03 -11.08 -28.23
C GLN A 129 -7.24 -10.97 -27.31
N GLN A 130 -7.38 -11.89 -26.41
CA GLN A 130 -8.35 -11.81 -25.31
C GLN A 130 -7.66 -11.60 -23.97
N GLU A 131 -8.27 -10.83 -23.11
CA GLU A 131 -7.80 -10.55 -21.76
C GLU A 131 -8.91 -10.80 -20.73
N PRO A 132 -8.57 -11.24 -19.49
CA PRO A 132 -9.58 -11.43 -18.45
C PRO A 132 -10.15 -10.08 -18.03
N THR A 133 -11.45 -10.01 -17.84
CA THR A 133 -12.13 -8.82 -17.32
C THR A 133 -11.95 -8.67 -15.82
N VAL A 134 -11.65 -9.76 -15.14
CA VAL A 134 -11.35 -9.87 -13.72
C VAL A 134 -10.51 -11.11 -13.49
N LEU A 135 -9.64 -11.11 -12.48
CA LEU A 135 -8.92 -12.32 -12.07
C LEU A 135 -9.74 -13.17 -11.09
N PRO A 136 -9.60 -14.49 -11.08
CA PRO A 136 -10.35 -15.39 -10.20
C PRO A 136 -9.82 -15.34 -8.76
N ALA A 137 -10.02 -14.21 -8.09
CA ALA A 137 -9.50 -13.92 -6.76
C ALA A 137 -10.10 -14.85 -5.69
N ARG A 138 -9.24 -15.56 -4.99
CA ARG A 138 -9.57 -16.42 -3.83
C ARG A 138 -9.38 -15.72 -2.49
N ILE A 139 -8.83 -14.52 -2.50
CA ILE A 139 -8.61 -13.67 -1.31
C ILE A 139 -9.17 -12.28 -1.58
N PRO A 140 -9.57 -11.53 -0.54
CA PRO A 140 -10.11 -10.18 -0.69
C PRO A 140 -9.00 -9.17 -0.95
N GLN A 141 -8.44 -9.21 -2.16
CA GLN A 141 -7.27 -8.42 -2.58
C GLN A 141 -7.47 -6.91 -2.39
N LEU A 142 -8.67 -6.39 -2.64
CA LEU A 142 -8.96 -4.96 -2.50
C LEU A 142 -8.70 -4.46 -1.07
N LEU A 143 -9.16 -5.21 -0.08
CA LEU A 143 -8.92 -4.90 1.34
C LEU A 143 -7.52 -5.26 1.81
N LEU A 144 -6.93 -6.32 1.26
CA LEU A 144 -5.59 -6.77 1.65
C LEU A 144 -4.54 -5.70 1.35
N ASN A 145 -4.49 -5.23 0.11
CA ASN A 145 -3.47 -4.27 -0.34
C ASN A 145 -3.99 -2.84 -0.46
N GLY A 146 -5.30 -2.64 -0.40
CA GLY A 146 -5.88 -1.33 -0.65
C GLY A 146 -5.72 -0.87 -2.10
N SER A 147 -6.06 0.38 -2.33
CA SER A 147 -5.88 1.04 -3.62
C SER A 147 -5.94 2.56 -3.44
N SER A 148 -5.25 3.30 -4.28
CA SER A 148 -5.38 4.74 -4.36
C SER A 148 -5.45 5.18 -5.82
N GLY A 149 -6.26 6.20 -6.13
CA GLY A 149 -6.39 6.70 -7.47
C GLY A 149 -7.29 7.92 -7.56
N ILE A 150 -7.02 8.74 -8.58
CA ILE A 150 -7.77 9.97 -8.83
C ILE A 150 -8.39 9.87 -10.21
N ALA A 151 -9.71 9.93 -10.25
CA ALA A 151 -10.51 10.05 -11.46
C ALA A 151 -11.11 11.45 -11.57
N VAL A 152 -11.80 11.74 -12.67
CA VAL A 152 -12.50 13.02 -12.84
C VAL A 152 -13.70 13.09 -11.90
N GLY A 153 -13.68 14.03 -10.96
CA GLY A 153 -14.75 14.25 -9.99
C GLY A 153 -14.85 13.24 -8.86
N MET A 154 -13.90 12.27 -8.75
CA MET A 154 -13.90 11.28 -7.69
C MET A 154 -12.48 10.73 -7.42
N ALA A 155 -12.25 10.26 -6.20
CA ALA A 155 -10.99 9.64 -5.82
C ALA A 155 -11.25 8.43 -4.93
N THR A 156 -10.40 7.41 -5.04
CA THR A 156 -10.39 6.27 -4.13
C THR A 156 -9.14 6.30 -3.26
N ASN A 157 -9.28 5.93 -2.00
CA ASN A 157 -8.16 5.77 -1.08
C ASN A 157 -8.52 4.70 -0.04
N ILE A 158 -8.16 3.46 -0.34
CA ILE A 158 -8.52 2.29 0.45
C ILE A 158 -7.29 1.82 1.19
N PRO A 159 -7.32 1.76 2.55
CA PRO A 159 -6.19 1.30 3.32
C PRO A 159 -6.01 -0.22 3.23
N PRO A 160 -4.77 -0.72 3.35
CA PRO A 160 -4.51 -2.16 3.43
C PRO A 160 -4.92 -2.74 4.79
N HIS A 161 -5.15 -4.07 4.84
CA HIS A 161 -5.61 -4.78 6.02
C HIS A 161 -4.83 -6.09 6.24
N ASN A 162 -4.97 -6.66 7.42
CA ASN A 162 -4.38 -7.95 7.77
C ASN A 162 -5.16 -9.11 7.14
N LEU A 163 -4.46 -10.00 6.42
CA LEU A 163 -5.10 -11.12 5.73
C LEU A 163 -5.80 -12.08 6.71
N GLY A 164 -5.18 -12.39 7.85
CA GLY A 164 -5.77 -13.27 8.85
C GLY A 164 -7.08 -12.73 9.42
N GLU A 165 -7.13 -11.43 9.71
CA GLU A 165 -8.36 -10.75 10.16
C GLU A 165 -9.44 -10.77 9.07
N LEU A 166 -9.08 -10.51 7.82
CA LEU A 166 -10.00 -10.55 6.68
C LEU A 166 -10.61 -11.95 6.49
N ILE A 167 -9.78 -12.98 6.52
CA ILE A 167 -10.24 -14.38 6.39
C ILE A 167 -11.16 -14.77 7.56
N ASN A 168 -10.81 -14.36 8.78
CA ASN A 168 -11.68 -14.61 9.94
C ASN A 168 -13.01 -13.88 9.83
N GLY A 169 -13.02 -12.66 9.32
CA GLY A 169 -14.25 -11.91 9.03
C GLY A 169 -15.12 -12.61 8.00
N LEU A 170 -14.53 -13.05 6.87
CA LEU A 170 -15.25 -13.80 5.84
C LEU A 170 -15.82 -15.12 6.38
N LYS A 171 -15.03 -15.89 7.13
CA LYS A 171 -15.50 -17.12 7.77
C LYS A 171 -16.67 -16.88 8.73
N SER A 172 -16.66 -15.76 9.45
CA SER A 172 -17.73 -15.40 10.36
C SER A 172 -19.03 -15.04 9.61
N ILE A 173 -18.93 -14.34 8.48
CA ILE A 173 -20.08 -14.03 7.61
C ILE A 173 -20.66 -15.32 7.00
N ILE A 174 -19.82 -16.23 6.53
CA ILE A 174 -20.27 -17.52 5.97
C ILE A 174 -21.02 -18.34 7.02
N LYS A 175 -20.52 -18.37 8.26
CA LYS A 175 -21.17 -19.10 9.37
C LYS A 175 -22.44 -18.44 9.85
N ASN A 176 -22.48 -17.14 9.87
CA ASN A 176 -23.62 -16.33 10.29
C ASN A 176 -23.81 -15.13 9.35
N PRO A 177 -24.60 -15.28 8.27
CA PRO A 177 -24.87 -14.19 7.35
C PRO A 177 -25.52 -12.96 7.98
N SER A 178 -26.09 -13.10 9.16
CA SER A 178 -26.73 -12.01 9.92
C SER A 178 -25.81 -11.40 10.99
N ILE A 179 -24.51 -11.71 10.96
CA ILE A 179 -23.54 -11.13 11.91
C ILE A 179 -23.62 -9.60 11.88
N GLU A 180 -23.67 -8.98 13.06
CA GLU A 180 -23.72 -7.53 13.18
C GLU A 180 -22.38 -6.87 12.85
N ASP A 181 -22.43 -5.67 12.30
CA ASP A 181 -21.25 -4.87 11.98
C ASP A 181 -20.32 -4.70 13.19
N ARG A 182 -20.88 -4.53 14.38
CA ARG A 182 -20.11 -4.40 15.62
C ARG A 182 -19.23 -5.62 15.88
N GLU A 183 -19.76 -6.81 15.71
CA GLU A 183 -18.98 -8.05 15.88
C GLU A 183 -17.93 -8.19 14.81
N LEU A 184 -18.26 -7.84 13.56
CA LEU A 184 -17.33 -7.87 12.44
C LEU A 184 -16.15 -6.90 12.66
N PHE A 185 -16.41 -5.71 13.23
CA PHE A 185 -15.36 -4.72 13.53
C PHE A 185 -14.44 -5.13 14.71
N GLU A 186 -14.87 -6.07 15.56
CA GLU A 186 -13.98 -6.66 16.56
C GLU A 186 -13.08 -7.76 15.97
N ILE A 187 -13.47 -8.37 14.87
CA ILE A 187 -12.67 -9.36 14.12
C ILE A 187 -11.67 -8.66 13.20
N ILE A 188 -12.14 -7.71 12.38
CA ILE A 188 -11.31 -6.88 11.52
C ILE A 188 -11.12 -5.54 12.24
N LYS A 189 -10.00 -5.43 12.97
CA LYS A 189 -9.80 -4.34 13.93
C LYS A 189 -9.50 -2.99 13.31
N GLY A 190 -8.97 -2.98 12.10
CA GLY A 190 -8.60 -1.78 11.37
C GLY A 190 -7.59 -2.03 10.27
N PRO A 191 -7.10 -0.97 9.61
CA PRO A 191 -6.00 -1.08 8.65
C PRO A 191 -4.73 -1.69 9.25
N ASP A 192 -3.96 -2.34 8.39
CA ASP A 192 -2.65 -2.90 8.72
C ASP A 192 -1.64 -2.43 7.67
N PHE A 193 -0.92 -1.37 7.99
CA PHE A 193 -0.02 -0.72 7.05
C PHE A 193 1.31 -1.46 6.91
N PRO A 194 1.86 -1.59 5.69
CA PRO A 194 3.12 -2.31 5.44
C PRO A 194 4.34 -1.66 6.12
N THR A 195 4.28 -0.37 6.41
CA THR A 195 5.35 0.40 7.06
C THR A 195 5.26 0.45 8.58
N GLY A 196 4.29 -0.25 9.17
CA GLY A 196 4.05 -0.24 10.61
C GLY A 196 3.38 1.05 11.10
N GLY A 197 3.87 1.59 12.20
CA GLY A 197 3.29 2.73 12.88
C GLY A 197 2.16 2.37 13.84
N GLN A 198 1.45 3.38 14.28
CA GLN A 198 0.32 3.26 15.22
C GLN A 198 -0.89 3.99 14.67
N ILE A 199 -2.07 3.47 14.95
CA ILE A 199 -3.32 4.18 14.68
C ILE A 199 -3.84 4.73 16.00
N LEU A 200 -4.20 6.02 16.02
CA LEU A 200 -4.70 6.70 17.21
C LEU A 200 -6.23 6.73 17.20
N GLY A 201 -6.81 6.10 18.22
CA GLY A 201 -8.25 6.02 18.36
C GLY A 201 -8.92 5.04 17.38
N ARG A 202 -10.21 4.80 17.58
CA ARG A 202 -11.00 3.87 16.78
C ARG A 202 -12.15 4.53 16.01
N ASP A 203 -12.42 5.79 16.25
CA ASP A 203 -13.60 6.46 15.67
C ASP A 203 -13.48 6.60 14.15
N GLY A 204 -12.30 6.99 13.66
CA GLY A 204 -12.04 7.08 12.23
C GLY A 204 -12.14 5.72 11.52
N ILE A 205 -11.70 4.64 12.17
CA ILE A 205 -11.84 3.27 11.65
C ILE A 205 -13.32 2.87 11.57
N ARG A 206 -14.06 3.08 12.66
CA ARG A 206 -15.48 2.73 12.73
C ARG A 206 -16.31 3.49 11.70
N GLU A 207 -16.04 4.78 11.54
CA GLU A 207 -16.69 5.61 10.53
C GLU A 207 -16.38 5.09 9.11
N THR A 208 -15.10 4.82 8.83
CA THR A 208 -14.67 4.24 7.54
C THR A 208 -15.36 2.91 7.27
N PHE A 209 -15.39 2.00 8.22
CA PHE A 209 -15.99 0.69 8.05
C PHE A 209 -17.50 0.75 7.88
N LYS A 210 -18.15 1.69 8.55
CA LYS A 210 -19.61 1.87 8.48
C LYS A 210 -20.07 2.57 7.20
N THR A 211 -19.35 3.61 6.79
CA THR A 211 -19.79 4.51 5.71
C THR A 211 -18.98 4.44 4.43
N GLY A 212 -17.79 3.83 4.48
CA GLY A 212 -16.81 3.85 3.40
C GLY A 212 -15.94 5.12 3.36
N ARG A 213 -16.14 6.05 4.29
CA ARG A 213 -15.36 7.29 4.41
C ARG A 213 -15.01 7.59 5.85
N GLY A 214 -13.79 8.06 6.08
CA GLY A 214 -13.35 8.46 7.41
C GLY A 214 -11.91 8.96 7.40
N SER A 215 -11.50 9.53 8.53
CA SER A 215 -10.14 10.00 8.75
C SER A 215 -9.48 9.15 9.83
N ILE A 216 -8.41 8.45 9.46
CA ILE A 216 -7.68 7.55 10.35
C ILE A 216 -6.35 8.22 10.69
N THR A 217 -6.13 8.53 11.97
CA THR A 217 -4.90 9.16 12.42
C THR A 217 -3.80 8.13 12.58
N MET A 218 -2.71 8.30 11.82
CA MET A 218 -1.51 7.47 11.86
C MET A 218 -0.39 8.21 12.57
N ARG A 219 0.40 7.48 13.33
CA ARG A 219 1.58 7.99 14.03
C ARG A 219 2.76 7.05 13.84
N GLY A 220 3.94 7.61 13.59
CA GLY A 220 5.19 6.84 13.60
C GLY A 220 5.53 6.30 14.98
N VAL A 221 6.39 5.31 15.04
CA VAL A 221 6.93 4.79 16.31
C VAL A 221 8.22 5.54 16.62
N ALA A 222 8.23 6.19 17.77
CA ALA A 222 9.37 6.94 18.28
C ALA A 222 9.54 6.70 19.78
N ASN A 223 10.79 6.49 20.21
CA ASN A 223 11.16 6.26 21.59
C ASN A 223 12.23 7.26 22.01
N ILE A 224 12.31 7.54 23.32
CA ILE A 224 13.37 8.36 23.91
C ILE A 224 14.44 7.41 24.42
N GLU A 225 15.67 7.59 23.95
CA GLU A 225 16.83 6.78 24.33
C GLU A 225 17.98 7.70 24.78
N GLN A 226 18.84 7.19 25.64
CA GLN A 226 20.12 7.84 25.96
C GLN A 226 21.19 7.32 25.00
N ILE A 227 21.86 8.24 24.31
CA ILE A 227 22.93 7.93 23.35
C ILE A 227 24.28 8.40 23.88
N LYS A 228 25.33 7.62 23.63
CA LYS A 228 26.70 8.02 23.91
C LYS A 228 27.22 8.91 22.78
N SER A 229 27.54 10.13 23.08
CA SER A 229 28.30 10.99 22.19
C SER A 229 29.79 10.72 22.37
N THR A 230 30.55 10.67 21.27
CA THR A 230 31.99 10.39 21.23
C THR A 230 32.75 11.25 22.27
N GLY A 231 33.19 10.62 23.39
CA GLY A 231 34.00 11.25 24.42
C GLY A 231 33.30 12.22 25.37
N ARG A 232 31.95 12.22 25.43
CA ARG A 232 31.13 13.17 26.21
C ARG A 232 30.03 12.46 26.98
N ALA A 233 29.38 13.20 27.92
CA ALA A 233 28.24 12.72 28.68
C ALA A 233 27.10 12.23 27.77
N GLU A 234 26.34 11.25 28.27
CA GLU A 234 25.13 10.75 27.62
C GLU A 234 24.15 11.90 27.32
N LYS A 235 23.50 11.80 26.15
CA LYS A 235 22.46 12.74 25.72
C LYS A 235 21.17 12.00 25.43
N ASP A 236 20.06 12.65 25.67
CA ASP A 236 18.77 12.16 25.24
C ASP A 236 18.60 12.32 23.71
N ALA A 237 17.98 11.35 23.10
CA ALA A 237 17.60 11.40 21.70
C ALA A 237 16.21 10.83 21.50
N VAL A 238 15.49 11.35 20.50
CA VAL A 238 14.29 10.75 19.97
C VAL A 238 14.70 9.85 18.82
N ILE A 239 14.37 8.56 18.92
CA ILE A 239 14.66 7.55 17.92
C ILE A 239 13.39 7.13 17.22
N ILE A 240 13.31 7.39 15.91
CA ILE A 240 12.17 7.03 15.07
C ILE A 240 12.51 5.72 14.36
N THR A 241 11.69 4.69 14.56
CA THR A 241 11.88 3.35 13.99
C THR A 241 10.83 2.95 12.97
N GLU A 242 9.68 3.63 12.97
CA GLU A 242 8.63 3.42 11.98
C GLU A 242 7.99 4.75 11.60
N LEU A 243 7.56 4.88 10.34
CA LEU A 243 6.88 6.05 9.82
C LEU A 243 5.42 5.74 9.50
N PRO A 244 4.54 6.76 9.50
CA PRO A 244 3.19 6.61 8.97
C PRO A 244 3.24 6.16 7.50
N PHE A 245 2.26 5.36 7.09
CA PHE A 245 2.14 4.89 5.71
C PHE A 245 2.17 6.04 4.69
N GLN A 246 2.91 5.86 3.59
CA GLN A 246 3.10 6.85 2.53
C GLN A 246 3.87 8.12 2.97
N THR A 247 4.61 8.04 4.05
CA THR A 247 5.51 9.13 4.47
C THR A 247 6.91 8.92 3.90
N ASN A 248 7.43 9.92 3.20
CA ASN A 248 8.80 9.93 2.70
C ASN A 248 9.78 10.26 3.83
N LYS A 249 10.73 9.36 4.09
CA LYS A 249 11.71 9.52 5.18
C LYS A 249 12.62 10.73 4.98
N ALA A 250 13.20 10.89 3.80
CA ALA A 250 14.10 12.01 3.49
C ALA A 250 13.38 13.36 3.61
N ALA A 251 12.16 13.47 3.09
CA ALA A 251 11.34 14.67 3.20
C ALA A 251 10.95 14.99 4.65
N LEU A 252 10.71 13.97 5.48
CA LEU A 252 10.45 14.17 6.91
C LEU A 252 11.69 14.75 7.61
N ILE A 253 12.88 14.20 7.36
CA ILE A 253 14.13 14.68 7.95
C ILE A 253 14.40 16.12 7.52
N GLU A 254 14.23 16.45 6.25
CA GLU A 254 14.36 17.80 5.73
C GLU A 254 13.36 18.76 6.41
N ARG A 255 12.10 18.36 6.53
CA ARG A 255 11.08 19.17 7.21
C ARG A 255 11.41 19.43 8.67
N ILE A 256 11.94 18.46 9.40
CA ILE A 256 12.39 18.66 10.78
C ILE A 256 13.54 19.66 10.82
N ALA A 257 14.53 19.52 9.95
CA ALA A 257 15.66 20.45 9.88
C ALA A 257 15.22 21.90 9.57
N ASP A 258 14.28 22.07 8.64
CA ASP A 258 13.71 23.38 8.32
C ASP A 258 13.03 24.03 9.53
N LEU A 259 12.21 23.26 10.26
CA LEU A 259 11.53 23.74 11.47
C LEU A 259 12.51 24.13 12.57
N VAL A 260 13.63 23.41 12.71
CA VAL A 260 14.71 23.77 13.64
C VAL A 260 15.37 25.09 13.23
N ASN A 261 15.69 25.26 11.95
CA ASN A 261 16.29 26.48 11.41
C ASN A 261 15.35 27.70 11.53
N GLU A 262 14.05 27.47 11.34
CA GLU A 262 13.00 28.49 11.50
C GLU A 262 12.67 28.81 12.98
N LYS A 263 13.30 28.12 13.93
CA LYS A 263 13.03 28.20 15.38
C LYS A 263 11.59 27.88 15.78
N LYS A 264 10.92 27.08 14.98
CA LYS A 264 9.56 26.57 15.27
C LYS A 264 9.60 25.26 16.07
N LEU A 265 10.70 24.56 16.00
CA LEU A 265 10.98 23.31 16.73
C LEU A 265 12.29 23.49 17.49
N GLU A 266 12.20 23.56 18.81
CA GLU A 266 13.34 23.81 19.69
C GLU A 266 13.81 22.54 20.41
N GLY A 267 15.02 22.56 20.94
CA GLY A 267 15.58 21.49 21.76
C GLY A 267 16.33 20.41 20.98
N ILE A 268 16.46 20.54 19.67
CA ILE A 268 17.18 19.59 18.80
C ILE A 268 18.57 20.11 18.51
N SER A 269 19.61 19.28 18.73
CA SER A 269 20.99 19.62 18.45
C SER A 269 21.53 19.01 17.17
N ASP A 270 21.05 17.82 16.76
CA ASP A 270 21.48 17.13 15.55
C ASP A 270 20.42 16.14 15.07
N ILE A 271 20.43 15.84 13.78
CA ILE A 271 19.55 14.87 13.14
C ILE A 271 20.39 13.97 12.24
N ARG A 272 20.30 12.66 12.42
CA ARG A 272 21.01 11.67 11.62
C ARG A 272 20.06 10.59 11.15
N ASP A 273 20.27 10.11 9.93
CA ASP A 273 19.67 8.89 9.42
C ASP A 273 20.69 7.74 9.58
N GLU A 274 20.43 6.86 10.51
CA GLU A 274 21.22 5.66 10.78
C GLU A 274 20.52 4.39 10.29
N SER A 275 19.54 4.54 9.38
CA SER A 275 18.82 3.41 8.81
C SER A 275 19.76 2.54 7.97
N ASP A 276 19.57 1.23 8.06
CA ASP A 276 20.31 0.22 7.31
C ASP A 276 19.37 -0.91 6.87
N ARG A 277 19.94 -2.02 6.38
CA ARG A 277 19.17 -3.22 5.99
C ARG A 277 18.46 -3.93 7.14
N ASP A 278 18.87 -3.67 8.38
CA ASP A 278 18.26 -4.26 9.59
C ASP A 278 17.04 -3.47 10.05
N GLY A 279 16.86 -2.23 9.59
CA GLY A 279 15.68 -1.42 9.87
C GLY A 279 15.90 0.07 9.80
N MET A 280 14.79 0.79 9.96
CA MET A 280 14.78 2.25 10.00
C MET A 280 15.23 2.74 11.38
N ARG A 281 16.11 3.73 11.39
CA ARG A 281 16.59 4.40 12.58
C ARG A 281 16.92 5.85 12.28
N ILE A 282 16.04 6.76 12.64
CA ILE A 282 16.29 8.22 12.57
C ILE A 282 16.62 8.68 13.98
N VAL A 283 17.79 9.26 14.18
CA VAL A 283 18.28 9.75 15.47
C VAL A 283 18.15 11.27 15.53
N ILE A 284 17.34 11.75 16.45
CA ILE A 284 17.15 13.18 16.74
C ILE A 284 17.78 13.46 18.09
N GLU A 285 19.00 13.96 18.07
CA GLU A 285 19.77 14.28 19.26
C GLU A 285 19.28 15.57 19.90
N LEU A 286 19.05 15.56 21.23
CA LEU A 286 18.47 16.68 21.95
C LEU A 286 19.54 17.53 22.64
N LYS A 287 19.26 18.82 22.85
CA LYS A 287 20.04 19.69 23.69
C LYS A 287 19.88 19.29 25.15
N ARG A 288 20.88 19.59 25.99
CA ARG A 288 20.89 19.23 27.41
C ARG A 288 19.74 19.77 28.23
N ASP A 289 19.25 20.97 27.91
CA ASP A 289 18.15 21.65 28.55
C ASP A 289 16.77 21.35 27.97
N ALA A 290 16.72 20.47 26.95
CA ALA A 290 15.47 20.08 26.32
C ALA A 290 14.70 19.06 27.16
N TYR A 291 13.39 19.15 27.13
CA TYR A 291 12.48 18.15 27.68
C TYR A 291 12.12 17.13 26.57
N PRO A 292 12.60 15.90 26.62
CA PRO A 292 12.42 14.95 25.52
C PRO A 292 10.96 14.73 25.10
N GLN A 293 10.06 14.63 26.09
CA GLN A 293 8.64 14.43 25.81
C GLN A 293 8.00 15.64 25.10
N VAL A 294 8.42 16.84 25.43
CA VAL A 294 7.93 18.08 24.76
C VAL A 294 8.39 18.12 23.32
N VAL A 295 9.66 17.78 23.06
CA VAL A 295 10.19 17.71 21.69
C VAL A 295 9.45 16.65 20.88
N LEU A 296 9.23 15.48 21.46
CA LEU A 296 8.48 14.39 20.79
C LEU A 296 7.05 14.82 20.46
N ASN A 297 6.35 15.45 21.39
CA ASN A 297 4.99 15.95 21.16
C ASN A 297 4.94 17.02 20.05
N ASN A 298 5.95 17.88 19.98
CA ASN A 298 6.06 18.89 18.93
C ASN A 298 6.37 18.27 17.56
N LEU A 299 7.17 17.18 17.51
CA LEU A 299 7.41 16.41 16.29
C LEU A 299 6.10 15.85 15.75
N PHE A 300 5.26 15.27 16.59
CA PHE A 300 3.95 14.79 16.18
C PHE A 300 3.01 15.89 15.70
N LYS A 301 3.07 17.06 16.34
CA LYS A 301 2.18 18.18 16.02
C LYS A 301 2.57 18.92 14.75
N LEU A 302 3.88 19.10 14.49
CA LEU A 302 4.40 20.02 13.47
C LEU A 302 4.92 19.31 12.22
N THR A 303 5.03 17.98 12.24
CA THR A 303 5.60 17.20 11.13
C THR A 303 4.69 16.04 10.71
N PRO A 304 4.93 15.44 9.53
CA PRO A 304 4.24 14.24 9.09
C PRO A 304 4.53 12.97 9.91
N LEU A 305 5.27 13.03 11.00
CA LEU A 305 5.43 11.91 11.94
C LEU A 305 4.08 11.47 12.53
N GLN A 306 3.11 12.37 12.57
CA GLN A 306 1.69 12.06 12.74
C GLN A 306 0.93 12.66 11.56
N ASN A 307 0.09 11.83 10.93
CA ASN A 307 -0.64 12.20 9.72
C ASN A 307 -1.99 11.49 9.68
N ASN A 308 -2.89 11.97 8.85
CA ASN A 308 -4.19 11.36 8.65
C ASN A 308 -4.27 10.63 7.31
N PHE A 309 -4.81 9.42 7.36
CA PHE A 309 -5.23 8.69 6.17
C PHE A 309 -6.70 9.00 5.91
N SER A 310 -6.96 9.77 4.86
CA SER A 310 -8.33 10.12 4.45
C SER A 310 -8.91 8.96 3.62
N ALA A 311 -9.57 8.03 4.28
CA ALA A 311 -10.16 6.87 3.64
C ALA A 311 -11.39 7.23 2.81
N ASN A 312 -11.44 6.69 1.60
CA ASN A 312 -12.60 6.72 0.71
C ASN A 312 -12.63 5.39 -0.07
N ILE A 313 -13.50 4.50 0.36
CA ILE A 313 -13.58 3.14 -0.16
C ILE A 313 -14.51 3.15 -1.38
N LEU A 314 -13.96 3.63 -2.49
CA LEU A 314 -14.62 3.73 -3.78
C LEU A 314 -14.04 2.70 -4.74
N ALA A 315 -14.88 1.81 -5.24
CA ALA A 315 -14.49 0.77 -6.18
C ALA A 315 -15.58 0.55 -7.23
N LEU A 316 -15.25 -0.17 -8.29
CA LEU A 316 -16.22 -0.55 -9.31
C LEU A 316 -17.00 -1.79 -8.87
N VAL A 317 -18.30 -1.66 -8.78
CA VAL A 317 -19.25 -2.77 -8.59
C VAL A 317 -20.11 -2.85 -9.82
N LYS A 318 -20.00 -3.97 -10.55
CA LYS A 318 -20.67 -4.14 -11.86
C LYS A 318 -20.40 -2.98 -12.85
N GLY A 319 -19.16 -2.49 -12.84
CA GLY A 319 -18.72 -1.39 -13.69
C GLY A 319 -19.10 0.01 -13.23
N GLU A 320 -19.80 0.16 -12.11
CA GLU A 320 -20.23 1.47 -11.57
C GLU A 320 -19.44 1.85 -10.31
N PRO A 321 -18.94 3.11 -10.25
CA PRO A 321 -18.28 3.62 -9.04
C PRO A 321 -19.23 3.62 -7.85
N THR A 322 -18.84 2.92 -6.79
CA THR A 322 -19.67 2.74 -5.58
C THR A 322 -18.82 2.91 -4.34
N THR A 323 -19.28 3.72 -3.39
CA THR A 323 -18.67 3.81 -2.05
C THR A 323 -19.19 2.66 -1.20
N LEU A 324 -18.27 1.87 -0.64
CA LEU A 324 -18.58 0.62 0.03
C LEU A 324 -18.23 0.69 1.52
N SER A 325 -19.13 0.16 2.37
CA SER A 325 -18.81 -0.19 3.75
C SER A 325 -17.92 -1.44 3.79
N LEU A 326 -17.28 -1.73 4.91
CA LEU A 326 -16.54 -2.97 5.10
C LEU A 326 -17.39 -4.20 4.80
N ARG A 327 -18.59 -4.26 5.37
CA ARG A 327 -19.53 -5.35 5.15
C ARG A 327 -19.84 -5.53 3.67
N LYS A 328 -20.15 -4.45 2.97
CA LYS A 328 -20.49 -4.51 1.56
C LYS A 328 -19.33 -4.98 0.68
N MET A 329 -18.10 -4.59 0.99
CA MET A 329 -16.93 -5.09 0.28
C MET A 329 -16.72 -6.59 0.47
N LEU A 330 -16.89 -7.09 1.70
CA LEU A 330 -16.79 -8.53 1.97
C LEU A 330 -17.91 -9.31 1.30
N ASP A 331 -19.14 -8.77 1.28
CA ASP A 331 -20.27 -9.38 0.58
C ASP A 331 -20.02 -9.46 -0.93
N VAL A 332 -19.54 -8.39 -1.57
CA VAL A 332 -19.20 -8.40 -3.01
C VAL A 332 -18.14 -9.46 -3.32
N PHE A 333 -17.15 -9.62 -2.47
CA PHE A 333 -16.14 -10.66 -2.63
C PHE A 333 -16.71 -12.07 -2.47
N LEU A 334 -17.59 -12.28 -1.50
CA LEU A 334 -18.23 -13.59 -1.27
C LEU A 334 -19.22 -13.97 -2.38
N ASP A 335 -19.90 -12.98 -2.97
CA ASP A 335 -20.84 -13.20 -4.08
C ASP A 335 -20.14 -13.51 -5.40
N PHE A 336 -18.88 -13.09 -5.53
CA PHE A 336 -18.02 -13.38 -6.68
C PHE A 336 -17.43 -14.79 -6.63
#